data_9fdd6122cdee595f3d6c6baafd36655b
#
_entry.id   9fdd6122cdee595f3d6c6baafd36655b
#
_cell.length_a   1.000
_cell.length_b   1.000
_cell.length_c   1.000
_cell.angle_alpha   90.00
_cell.angle_beta   90.00
_cell.angle_gamma   90.00
#
_symmetry.space_group_name_H-M   'P 1'
#
loop_
_entity.id
_entity.type
_entity.pdbx_description
1 polymer ?
#
loop_
_entity_poly.entity_id
_entity_poly.type
_entity_poly.pdbx_seq_one_letter_code
_entity_poly.pdbx_strand_id
1 'polypeptide(L)'
;MIPQMEQKGYPRDFAAAVTASGSVQAVLTPPSHNSVIYSLATGGVVTISSLFVAGIFPGLLLGFCLMVMCLAFARKRGYPKGERIPFRQAVKIFFDAFWGLFTIVIILGGILSGIFTASESAAIACLWAFFVTMFIYRDFKWSQLHILLFRTIKTVTIVMVLIAFAAGFGAVMTFMQLPTIITDAFTSLSDNKYVILMCINVLLLVIGTLMDMAPIILILTPVLLPVATALGIDPVHFGMIMMTNLGIGLITPPVGTVLFVASAVSKQKIEQVVGAMLPFYGLLFIVLMLITYIPAISLWLPHMMGVM
;
A
#
# COMPACT_ATOMS: atom_id res chain seq x y z
N MET A 1 14.05 -3.39 -10.61
CA MET A 1 13.32 -4.33 -11.49
C MET A 1 13.40 -3.93 -12.96
N ILE A 2 12.99 -2.72 -13.38
CA ILE A 2 12.91 -2.32 -14.80
C ILE A 2 14.22 -2.58 -15.58
N PRO A 3 15.42 -2.10 -15.15
CA PRO A 3 16.65 -2.35 -15.89
C PRO A 3 17.03 -3.83 -15.98
N GLN A 4 16.73 -4.61 -14.93
CA GLN A 4 17.02 -6.05 -14.91
C GLN A 4 16.08 -6.84 -15.84
N MET A 5 14.81 -6.45 -15.91
CA MET A 5 13.84 -7.04 -16.84
C MET A 5 14.23 -6.72 -18.29
N GLU A 6 14.66 -5.50 -18.57
CA GLU A 6 15.16 -5.09 -19.88
C GLU A 6 16.38 -5.92 -20.33
N GLN A 7 17.37 -6.11 -19.45
CA GLN A 7 18.54 -6.95 -19.71
C GLN A 7 18.16 -8.41 -20.02
N LYS A 8 17.01 -8.88 -19.52
CA LYS A 8 16.47 -10.21 -19.81
C LYS A 8 15.55 -10.23 -21.03
N GLY A 9 15.45 -9.14 -21.81
CA GLY A 9 14.69 -9.07 -23.06
C GLY A 9 13.20 -8.73 -22.91
N TYR A 10 12.77 -8.21 -21.76
CA TYR A 10 11.40 -7.70 -21.60
C TYR A 10 11.29 -6.28 -22.14
N PRO A 11 10.18 -5.90 -22.81
CA PRO A 11 9.93 -4.52 -23.22
C PRO A 11 9.88 -3.58 -22.00
N ARG A 12 10.42 -2.39 -22.16
CA ARG A 12 10.50 -1.39 -21.06
C ARG A 12 9.13 -0.94 -20.55
N ASP A 13 8.18 -0.76 -21.48
CA ASP A 13 6.79 -0.39 -21.15
C ASP A 13 6.12 -1.46 -20.31
N PHE A 14 6.29 -2.73 -20.66
CA PHE A 14 5.77 -3.85 -19.87
C PHE A 14 6.47 -3.95 -18.51
N ALA A 15 7.80 -3.79 -18.46
CA ALA A 15 8.54 -3.80 -17.20
C ALA A 15 8.11 -2.66 -16.27
N ALA A 16 7.84 -1.47 -16.82
CA ALA A 16 7.28 -0.34 -16.08
C ALA A 16 5.88 -0.64 -15.56
N ALA A 17 5.00 -1.20 -16.40
CA ALA A 17 3.63 -1.55 -16.03
C ALA A 17 3.58 -2.60 -14.91
N VAL A 18 4.38 -3.67 -15.00
CA VAL A 18 4.48 -4.69 -13.93
C VAL A 18 4.99 -4.08 -12.63
N THR A 19 6.02 -3.23 -12.70
CA THR A 19 6.61 -2.61 -11.50
C THR A 19 5.63 -1.63 -10.84
N ALA A 20 4.94 -0.81 -11.64
CA ALA A 20 3.94 0.13 -11.14
C ALA A 20 2.73 -0.61 -10.54
N SER A 21 2.22 -1.65 -11.20
CA SER A 21 1.10 -2.45 -10.66
C SER A 21 1.49 -3.18 -9.38
N GLY A 22 2.74 -3.67 -9.29
CA GLY A 22 3.28 -4.30 -8.09
C GLY A 22 3.40 -3.34 -6.90
N SER A 23 3.50 -2.03 -7.12
CA SER A 23 3.54 -1.04 -6.04
C SER A 23 2.23 -0.97 -5.26
N VAL A 24 1.08 -1.26 -5.90
CA VAL A 24 -0.22 -1.34 -5.22
C VAL A 24 -0.23 -2.45 -4.16
N GLN A 25 0.41 -3.58 -4.45
CA GLN A 25 0.57 -4.65 -3.48
C GLN A 25 1.36 -4.20 -2.25
N ALA A 26 2.41 -3.40 -2.44
CA ALA A 26 3.24 -2.90 -1.34
C ALA A 26 2.46 -1.99 -0.37
N VAL A 27 1.39 -1.34 -0.83
CA VAL A 27 0.50 -0.55 0.04
C VAL A 27 -0.24 -1.43 1.04
N LEU A 28 -0.65 -2.62 0.64
CA LEU A 28 -1.43 -3.56 1.46
C LEU A 28 -0.55 -4.46 2.32
N THR A 29 0.64 -4.83 1.80
CA THR A 29 1.51 -5.80 2.46
C THR A 29 2.22 -5.16 3.65
N PRO A 30 2.13 -5.74 4.87
CA PRO A 30 2.81 -5.21 6.04
C PRO A 30 4.34 -5.41 5.97
N PRO A 31 5.11 -4.50 6.56
CA PRO A 31 4.67 -3.27 7.22
C PRO A 31 4.32 -2.17 6.22
N SER A 32 3.12 -1.58 6.34
CA SER A 32 2.63 -0.53 5.46
C SER A 32 2.57 0.82 6.17
N HIS A 33 3.24 1.81 5.64
CA HIS A 33 3.21 3.19 6.11
C HIS A 33 1.78 3.79 6.05
N ASN A 34 1.01 3.45 5.03
CA ASN A 34 -0.35 3.95 4.87
C ASN A 34 -1.33 3.37 5.91
N SER A 35 -1.09 2.13 6.36
CA SER A 35 -1.84 1.55 7.49
C SER A 35 -1.61 2.34 8.78
N VAL A 36 -0.39 2.83 9.01
CA VAL A 36 -0.09 3.68 10.17
C VAL A 36 -0.84 5.01 10.06
N ILE A 37 -0.81 5.65 8.89
CA ILE A 37 -1.53 6.91 8.65
C ILE A 37 -3.04 6.72 8.82
N TYR A 38 -3.62 5.63 8.31
CA TYR A 38 -5.02 5.34 8.48
C TYR A 38 -5.40 5.13 9.95
N SER A 39 -4.61 4.36 10.70
CA SER A 39 -4.81 4.20 12.14
C SER A 39 -4.83 5.54 12.88
N LEU A 40 -3.90 6.44 12.56
CA LEU A 40 -3.88 7.81 13.12
C LEU A 40 -5.11 8.62 12.71
N ALA A 41 -5.54 8.53 11.46
CA ALA A 41 -6.70 9.25 10.94
C ALA A 41 -8.03 8.78 11.55
N THR A 42 -8.10 7.52 12.03
CA THR A 42 -9.26 6.99 12.76
C THR A 42 -9.33 7.45 14.22
N GLY A 43 -8.36 8.23 14.71
CA GLY A 43 -8.28 8.64 16.11
C GLY A 43 -7.99 7.48 17.07
N GLY A 44 -7.39 6.38 16.58
CA GLY A 44 -7.04 5.21 17.39
C GLY A 44 -8.15 4.16 17.51
N VAL A 45 -9.28 4.33 16.81
CA VAL A 45 -10.35 3.31 16.75
C VAL A 45 -9.84 2.02 16.11
N VAL A 46 -8.93 2.13 15.14
CA VAL A 46 -8.30 1.01 14.43
C VAL A 46 -6.82 0.93 14.82
N THR A 47 -6.39 -0.24 15.28
CA THR A 47 -4.99 -0.44 15.65
C THR A 47 -4.10 -0.71 14.43
N ILE A 48 -2.81 -0.38 14.52
CA ILE A 48 -1.84 -0.69 13.46
C ILE A 48 -1.71 -2.20 13.28
N SER A 49 -1.76 -2.95 14.38
CA SER A 49 -1.67 -4.42 14.37
C SER A 49 -2.81 -5.06 13.58
N SER A 50 -4.06 -4.63 13.83
CA SER A 50 -5.22 -5.15 13.09
C SER A 50 -5.13 -4.86 11.60
N LEU A 51 -4.65 -3.67 11.21
CA LEU A 51 -4.45 -3.32 9.79
C LEU A 51 -3.34 -4.14 9.14
N PHE A 52 -2.24 -4.38 9.85
CA PHE A 52 -1.15 -5.19 9.31
C PHE A 52 -1.61 -6.62 9.05
N VAL A 53 -2.34 -7.22 10.00
CA VAL A 53 -2.89 -8.56 9.82
C VAL A 53 -3.94 -8.58 8.70
N ALA A 54 -4.84 -7.58 8.68
CA ALA A 54 -5.86 -7.46 7.65
C ALA A 54 -5.29 -7.31 6.23
N GLY A 55 -4.12 -6.70 6.09
CA GLY A 55 -3.46 -6.47 4.80
C GLY A 55 -2.79 -7.70 4.20
N ILE A 56 -2.53 -8.76 5.00
CA ILE A 56 -1.82 -9.96 4.53
C ILE A 56 -2.59 -10.66 3.41
N PHE A 57 -3.85 -10.99 3.63
CA PHE A 57 -4.65 -11.72 2.63
C PHE A 57 -4.95 -10.90 1.38
N PRO A 58 -5.42 -9.64 1.47
CA PRO A 58 -5.58 -8.78 0.30
C PRO A 58 -4.28 -8.59 -0.48
N GLY A 59 -3.15 -8.41 0.21
CA GLY A 59 -1.84 -8.30 -0.43
C GLY A 59 -1.41 -9.58 -1.15
N LEU A 60 -1.62 -10.75 -0.54
CA LEU A 60 -1.34 -12.05 -1.16
C LEU A 60 -2.26 -12.31 -2.36
N LEU A 61 -3.56 -12.00 -2.24
CA LEU A 61 -4.52 -12.12 -3.33
C LEU A 61 -4.09 -11.28 -4.53
N LEU A 62 -3.76 -10.01 -4.29
CA LEU A 62 -3.30 -9.11 -5.33
C LEU A 62 -2.01 -9.61 -5.98
N GLY A 63 -1.03 -10.02 -5.19
CA GLY A 63 0.24 -10.57 -5.68
C GLY A 63 0.02 -11.84 -6.51
N PHE A 64 -0.84 -12.74 -6.07
CA PHE A 64 -1.19 -13.95 -6.81
C PHE A 64 -1.84 -13.61 -8.16
N CYS A 65 -2.82 -12.70 -8.16
CA CYS A 65 -3.48 -12.27 -9.39
C CYS A 65 -2.50 -11.63 -10.38
N LEU A 66 -1.58 -10.77 -9.88
CA LEU A 66 -0.53 -10.18 -10.71
C LEU A 66 0.44 -11.25 -11.27
N MET A 67 0.83 -12.24 -10.46
CA MET A 67 1.69 -13.35 -10.93
C MET A 67 1.02 -14.15 -12.03
N VAL A 68 -0.26 -14.52 -11.85
CA VAL A 68 -1.03 -15.26 -12.87
C VAL A 68 -1.11 -14.47 -14.18
N MET A 69 -1.39 -13.17 -14.07
CA MET A 69 -1.46 -12.29 -15.23
C MET A 69 -0.12 -12.14 -15.94
N CYS A 70 0.96 -11.91 -15.19
CA CYS A 70 2.32 -11.85 -15.77
C CYS A 70 2.71 -13.16 -16.46
N LEU A 71 2.34 -14.31 -15.87
CA LEU A 71 2.57 -15.63 -16.48
C LEU A 71 1.79 -15.80 -17.79
N ALA A 72 0.52 -15.35 -17.81
CA ALA A 72 -0.31 -15.41 -19.01
C ALA A 72 0.29 -14.53 -20.14
N PHE A 73 0.74 -13.32 -19.81
CA PHE A 73 1.42 -12.45 -20.78
C PHE A 73 2.75 -13.02 -21.26
N ALA A 74 3.57 -13.56 -20.35
CA ALA A 74 4.86 -14.14 -20.71
C ALA A 74 4.68 -15.33 -21.68
N ARG A 75 3.66 -16.15 -21.47
CA ARG A 75 3.33 -17.25 -22.39
C ARG A 75 2.80 -16.75 -23.73
N LYS A 76 1.87 -15.78 -23.72
CA LYS A 76 1.24 -15.27 -24.94
C LYS A 76 2.22 -14.49 -25.81
N ARG A 77 3.12 -13.74 -25.22
CA ARG A 77 4.10 -12.87 -25.92
C ARG A 77 5.45 -13.56 -26.15
N GLY A 78 5.63 -14.82 -25.68
CA GLY A 78 6.86 -15.58 -25.87
C GLY A 78 8.08 -14.95 -25.17
N TYR A 79 7.90 -14.33 -24.01
CA TYR A 79 9.00 -13.72 -23.28
C TYR A 79 10.06 -14.75 -22.86
N PRO A 80 11.35 -14.34 -22.81
CA PRO A 80 12.43 -15.25 -22.51
C PRO A 80 12.27 -15.85 -21.11
N LYS A 81 12.57 -17.14 -21.01
CA LYS A 81 12.61 -17.83 -19.71
C LYS A 81 13.92 -17.48 -19.00
N GLY A 82 13.83 -17.21 -17.70
CA GLY A 82 15.03 -17.05 -16.87
C GLY A 82 15.86 -18.32 -16.83
N GLU A 83 17.16 -18.18 -16.58
CA GLU A 83 18.05 -19.29 -16.37
C GLU A 83 17.67 -20.07 -15.10
N ARG A 84 17.79 -21.39 -15.15
CA ARG A 84 17.56 -22.23 -13.95
C ARG A 84 18.74 -22.04 -12.99
N ILE A 85 18.43 -21.48 -11.84
CA ILE A 85 19.43 -21.32 -10.77
C ILE A 85 19.56 -22.65 -10.03
N PRO A 86 20.79 -23.23 -9.90
CA PRO A 86 21.00 -24.45 -9.09
C PRO A 86 20.58 -24.21 -7.65
N PHE A 87 20.00 -25.23 -7.02
CA PHE A 87 19.50 -25.13 -5.63
C PHE A 87 20.55 -24.58 -4.65
N ARG A 88 21.80 -25.02 -4.79
CA ARG A 88 22.92 -24.54 -3.96
C ARG A 88 23.13 -23.02 -4.07
N GLN A 89 22.98 -22.47 -5.27
CA GLN A 89 23.09 -21.02 -5.50
C GLN A 89 21.87 -20.26 -4.97
N ALA A 90 20.67 -20.83 -5.11
CA ALA A 90 19.46 -20.26 -4.53
C ALA A 90 19.53 -20.17 -3.00
N VAL A 91 20.05 -21.21 -2.34
CA VAL A 91 20.27 -21.22 -0.90
C VAL A 91 21.29 -20.14 -0.48
N LYS A 92 22.40 -20.00 -1.24
CA LYS A 92 23.37 -18.93 -0.97
C LYS A 92 22.74 -17.54 -1.07
N ILE A 93 21.98 -17.25 -2.14
CA ILE A 93 21.28 -15.99 -2.32
C ILE A 93 20.29 -15.74 -1.17
N PHE A 94 19.60 -16.78 -0.70
CA PHE A 94 18.69 -16.68 0.44
C PHE A 94 19.43 -16.26 1.72
N PHE A 95 20.57 -16.87 2.02
CA PHE A 95 21.37 -16.50 3.19
C PHE A 95 21.99 -15.11 3.06
N ASP A 96 22.40 -14.72 1.86
CA ASP A 96 22.91 -13.35 1.62
C ASP A 96 21.82 -12.29 1.84
N ALA A 97 20.55 -12.61 1.50
CA ALA A 97 19.41 -11.72 1.71
C ALA A 97 18.80 -11.85 3.13
N PHE A 98 19.13 -12.89 3.89
CA PHE A 98 18.51 -13.24 5.16
C PHE A 98 18.52 -12.08 6.18
N TRP A 99 19.67 -11.43 6.32
CA TRP A 99 19.82 -10.32 7.26
C TRP A 99 18.87 -9.15 6.97
N GLY A 100 18.65 -8.84 5.71
CA GLY A 100 17.67 -7.82 5.29
C GLY A 100 16.23 -8.29 5.51
N LEU A 101 15.91 -9.53 5.15
CA LEU A 101 14.57 -10.12 5.34
C LEU A 101 14.22 -10.27 6.82
N PHE A 102 15.20 -10.47 7.69
CA PHE A 102 14.99 -10.57 9.14
C PHE A 102 14.41 -9.29 9.75
N THR A 103 14.63 -8.13 9.11
CA THR A 103 13.96 -6.86 9.49
C THR A 103 12.43 -6.99 9.50
N ILE A 104 11.88 -7.69 8.51
CA ILE A 104 10.42 -7.92 8.42
C ILE A 104 9.98 -8.80 9.60
N VAL A 105 10.76 -9.83 9.93
CA VAL A 105 10.47 -10.72 11.05
C VAL A 105 10.48 -9.95 12.38
N ILE A 106 11.42 -9.01 12.56
CA ILE A 106 11.48 -8.15 13.76
C ILE A 106 10.19 -7.32 13.87
N ILE A 107 9.78 -6.66 12.78
CA ILE A 107 8.61 -5.78 12.80
C ILE A 107 7.34 -6.60 13.04
N LEU A 108 7.07 -7.57 12.19
CA LEU A 108 5.82 -8.35 12.27
C LEU A 108 5.82 -9.25 13.51
N GLY A 109 6.93 -9.94 13.77
CA GLY A 109 7.04 -10.81 14.94
C GLY A 109 6.89 -10.04 16.25
N GLY A 110 7.50 -8.86 16.37
CA GLY A 110 7.39 -8.00 17.56
C GLY A 110 5.97 -7.51 17.81
N ILE A 111 5.29 -7.05 16.75
CA ILE A 111 3.92 -6.51 16.83
C ILE A 111 2.91 -7.65 17.05
N LEU A 112 2.99 -8.73 16.28
CA LEU A 112 1.99 -9.81 16.33
C LEU A 112 2.11 -10.67 17.59
N SER A 113 3.30 -10.77 18.18
CA SER A 113 3.47 -11.43 19.48
C SER A 113 2.98 -10.60 20.67
N GLY A 114 2.64 -9.30 20.44
CA GLY A 114 2.25 -8.39 21.52
C GLY A 114 3.40 -7.96 22.45
N ILE A 115 4.65 -8.36 22.13
CA ILE A 115 5.83 -8.02 22.94
C ILE A 115 6.18 -6.54 22.78
N PHE A 116 6.04 -6.01 21.56
CA PHE A 116 6.38 -4.63 21.21
C PHE A 116 5.19 -3.91 20.58
N THR A 117 5.10 -2.64 20.90
CA THR A 117 4.24 -1.72 20.14
C THR A 117 4.80 -1.51 18.72
N ALA A 118 3.98 -0.97 17.81
CA ALA A 118 4.42 -0.67 16.46
C ALA A 118 5.63 0.29 16.42
N SER A 119 5.67 1.27 17.33
CA SER A 119 6.78 2.23 17.44
C SER A 119 8.05 1.59 17.94
N GLU A 120 7.97 0.72 18.96
CA GLU A 120 9.13 -0.02 19.49
C GLU A 120 9.68 -1.00 18.46
N SER A 121 8.82 -1.75 17.78
CA SER A 121 9.22 -2.65 16.69
C SER A 121 9.93 -1.90 15.57
N ALA A 122 9.44 -0.72 15.19
CA ALA A 122 10.08 0.12 14.18
C ALA A 122 11.46 0.63 14.65
N ALA A 123 11.60 1.01 15.91
CA ALA A 123 12.87 1.45 16.48
C ALA A 123 13.91 0.32 16.48
N ILE A 124 13.51 -0.90 16.91
CA ILE A 124 14.39 -2.07 16.91
C ILE A 124 14.77 -2.47 15.48
N ALA A 125 13.82 -2.45 14.55
CA ALA A 125 14.07 -2.72 13.13
C ALA A 125 15.04 -1.69 12.51
N CYS A 126 14.93 -0.42 12.90
CA CYS A 126 15.84 0.64 12.47
C CYS A 126 17.27 0.39 12.97
N LEU A 127 17.43 0.05 14.26
CA LEU A 127 18.72 -0.31 14.84
C LEU A 127 19.32 -1.54 14.16
N TRP A 128 18.49 -2.56 13.91
CA TRP A 128 18.90 -3.76 13.19
C TRP A 128 19.36 -3.47 11.76
N ALA A 129 18.54 -2.70 10.99
CA ALA A 129 18.89 -2.32 9.63
C ALA A 129 20.19 -1.50 9.59
N PHE A 130 20.37 -0.58 10.54
CA PHE A 130 21.61 0.18 10.70
C PHE A 130 22.81 -0.75 10.93
N PHE A 131 22.69 -1.70 11.87
CA PHE A 131 23.75 -2.68 12.17
C PHE A 131 24.09 -3.53 10.95
N VAL A 132 23.10 -4.11 10.29
CA VAL A 132 23.29 -4.95 9.10
C VAL A 132 23.97 -4.18 7.97
N THR A 133 23.50 -2.95 7.69
CA THR A 133 24.01 -2.14 6.58
C THR A 133 25.45 -1.67 6.83
N MET A 134 25.77 -1.29 8.07
CA MET A 134 27.09 -0.76 8.42
C MET A 134 28.16 -1.85 8.62
N PHE A 135 27.79 -2.98 9.26
CA PHE A 135 28.76 -3.97 9.72
C PHE A 135 28.76 -5.26 8.89
N ILE A 136 27.59 -5.72 8.41
CA ILE A 136 27.47 -6.97 7.65
C ILE A 136 27.66 -6.69 6.17
N TYR A 137 26.81 -5.86 5.56
CA TYR A 137 26.88 -5.55 4.13
C TYR A 137 27.95 -4.52 3.80
N ARG A 138 28.25 -3.63 4.73
CA ARG A 138 29.24 -2.54 4.57
C ARG A 138 28.98 -1.63 3.38
N ASP A 139 27.73 -1.50 2.99
CA ASP A 139 27.30 -0.72 1.83
C ASP A 139 27.15 0.77 2.14
N PHE A 140 27.14 1.14 3.44
CA PHE A 140 26.88 2.49 3.90
C PHE A 140 28.07 3.06 4.67
N LYS A 141 28.47 4.28 4.31
CA LYS A 141 29.61 4.96 4.94
C LYS A 141 29.15 5.90 6.04
N TRP A 142 29.90 6.01 7.12
CA TRP A 142 29.64 6.94 8.22
C TRP A 142 29.46 8.39 7.74
N SER A 143 30.20 8.81 6.70
CA SER A 143 30.10 10.14 6.09
C SER A 143 28.72 10.42 5.44
N GLN A 144 27.92 9.41 5.19
CA GLN A 144 26.59 9.55 4.59
C GLN A 144 25.47 9.61 5.63
N LEU A 145 25.77 9.35 6.91
CA LEU A 145 24.78 9.29 7.98
C LEU A 145 24.03 10.62 8.15
N HIS A 146 24.74 11.76 8.06
CA HIS A 146 24.11 13.08 8.17
C HIS A 146 23.12 13.34 7.03
N ILE A 147 23.41 12.85 5.80
CA ILE A 147 22.51 12.97 4.65
C ILE A 147 21.25 12.13 4.87
N LEU A 148 21.43 10.90 5.40
CA LEU A 148 20.31 10.02 5.73
C LEU A 148 19.41 10.67 6.79
N LEU A 149 19.99 11.14 7.89
CA LEU A 149 19.26 11.81 8.96
C LEU A 149 18.50 13.04 8.45
N PHE A 150 19.16 13.89 7.64
CA PHE A 150 18.50 15.06 7.07
C PHE A 150 17.30 14.70 6.17
N ARG A 151 17.45 13.68 5.31
CA ARG A 151 16.35 13.18 4.48
C ARG A 151 15.21 12.62 5.33
N THR A 152 15.53 11.86 6.37
CA THR A 152 14.55 11.31 7.31
C THR A 152 13.79 12.42 8.03
N ILE A 153 14.49 13.40 8.59
CA ILE A 153 13.88 14.55 9.26
C ILE A 153 12.95 15.29 8.30
N LYS A 154 13.40 15.56 7.07
CA LYS A 154 12.57 16.23 6.06
C LYS A 154 11.27 15.46 5.80
N THR A 155 11.35 14.15 5.60
CA THR A 155 10.17 13.30 5.34
C THR A 155 9.23 13.26 6.54
N VAL A 156 9.77 13.05 7.75
CA VAL A 156 8.98 13.04 8.99
C VAL A 156 8.30 14.40 9.22
N THR A 157 9.01 15.50 8.99
CA THR A 157 8.44 16.86 9.15
C THR A 157 7.26 17.07 8.22
N ILE A 158 7.36 16.66 6.95
CA ILE A 158 6.25 16.78 5.99
C ILE A 158 5.03 15.99 6.49
N VAL A 159 5.23 14.75 6.92
CA VAL A 159 4.14 13.90 7.42
C VAL A 159 3.52 14.49 8.69
N MET A 160 4.33 14.97 9.64
CA MET A 160 3.82 15.56 10.88
C MET A 160 3.04 16.85 10.64
N VAL A 161 3.49 17.70 9.71
CA VAL A 161 2.76 18.90 9.30
C VAL A 161 1.42 18.54 8.67
N LEU A 162 1.39 17.54 7.78
CA LEU A 162 0.15 17.05 7.19
C LEU A 162 -0.83 16.52 8.25
N ILE A 163 -0.36 15.74 9.22
CA ILE A 163 -1.18 15.23 10.33
C ILE A 163 -1.74 16.39 11.16
N ALA A 164 -0.92 17.38 11.49
CA ALA A 164 -1.37 18.54 12.26
C ALA A 164 -2.46 19.34 11.55
N PHE A 165 -2.30 19.62 10.24
CA PHE A 165 -3.33 20.29 9.44
C PHE A 165 -4.59 19.43 9.28
N ALA A 166 -4.43 18.13 9.07
CA ALA A 166 -5.56 17.21 8.96
C ALA A 166 -6.35 17.11 10.26
N ALA A 167 -5.68 17.10 11.41
CA ALA A 167 -6.34 17.12 12.72
C ALA A 167 -7.15 18.43 12.92
N GLY A 168 -6.57 19.58 12.58
CA GLY A 168 -7.28 20.87 12.57
C GLY A 168 -8.48 20.88 11.62
N PHE A 169 -8.30 20.38 10.40
CA PHE A 169 -9.38 20.24 9.42
C PHE A 169 -10.48 19.31 9.95
N GLY A 170 -10.13 18.15 10.50
CA GLY A 170 -11.09 17.21 11.11
C GLY A 170 -11.89 17.83 12.24
N ALA A 171 -11.28 18.66 13.09
CA ALA A 171 -11.97 19.39 14.15
C ALA A 171 -13.01 20.37 13.57
N VAL A 172 -12.64 21.13 12.55
CA VAL A 172 -13.57 22.04 11.85
C VAL A 172 -14.71 21.27 11.19
N MET A 173 -14.42 20.17 10.53
CA MET A 173 -15.40 19.29 9.90
C MET A 173 -16.43 18.77 10.92
N THR A 174 -15.94 18.32 12.08
CA THR A 174 -16.80 17.84 13.18
C THR A 174 -17.64 18.97 13.75
N PHE A 175 -17.08 20.14 13.94
CA PHE A 175 -17.81 21.33 14.41
C PHE A 175 -18.93 21.74 13.42
N MET A 176 -18.67 21.64 12.13
CA MET A 176 -19.64 21.92 11.08
C MET A 176 -20.64 20.78 10.83
N GLN A 177 -20.54 19.68 11.57
CA GLN A 177 -21.36 18.46 11.41
C GLN A 177 -21.30 17.87 9.98
N LEU A 178 -20.25 18.16 9.23
CA LEU A 178 -20.08 17.68 7.85
C LEU A 178 -20.13 16.15 7.72
N PRO A 179 -19.54 15.35 8.63
CA PRO A 179 -19.67 13.89 8.56
C PRO A 179 -21.14 13.43 8.60
N THR A 180 -21.98 14.07 9.42
CA THR A 180 -23.41 13.74 9.50
C THR A 180 -24.13 14.12 8.21
N ILE A 181 -23.91 15.34 7.70
CA ILE A 181 -24.51 15.82 6.45
C ILE A 181 -24.14 14.91 5.27
N ILE A 182 -22.86 14.48 5.22
CA ILE A 182 -22.38 13.58 4.17
C ILE A 182 -22.99 12.18 4.34
N THR A 183 -23.10 11.67 5.57
CA THR A 183 -23.76 10.40 5.84
C THR A 183 -25.21 10.42 5.38
N ASP A 184 -25.96 11.46 5.75
CA ASP A 184 -27.36 11.63 5.35
C ASP A 184 -27.49 11.74 3.82
N ALA A 185 -26.57 12.44 3.16
CA ALA A 185 -26.53 12.52 1.70
C ALA A 185 -26.31 11.16 1.03
N PHE A 186 -25.35 10.36 1.55
CA PHE A 186 -25.11 9.01 1.01
C PHE A 186 -26.27 8.07 1.28
N THR A 187 -26.84 8.07 2.48
CA THR A 187 -27.97 7.21 2.83
C THR A 187 -29.27 7.62 2.10
N SER A 188 -29.43 8.90 1.75
CA SER A 188 -30.53 9.34 0.91
C SER A 188 -30.43 8.90 -0.55
N LEU A 189 -29.21 8.59 -1.04
CA LEU A 189 -29.00 8.08 -2.41
C LEU A 189 -29.48 6.64 -2.58
N SER A 190 -29.31 5.80 -1.56
CA SER A 190 -29.72 4.38 -1.61
C SER A 190 -29.73 3.76 -0.24
N ASP A 191 -30.70 2.89 0.04
CA ASP A 191 -30.70 2.02 1.23
C ASP A 191 -29.77 0.82 1.08
N ASN A 192 -29.21 0.62 -0.11
CA ASN A 192 -28.33 -0.52 -0.39
C ASN A 192 -26.87 -0.15 -0.13
N LYS A 193 -26.28 -0.76 0.92
CA LYS A 193 -24.88 -0.57 1.30
C LYS A 193 -23.88 -0.83 0.17
N TYR A 194 -24.18 -1.75 -0.74
CA TYR A 194 -23.30 -2.10 -1.85
C TYR A 194 -23.23 -0.98 -2.90
N VAL A 195 -24.34 -0.28 -3.11
CA VAL A 195 -24.39 0.89 -3.99
C VAL A 195 -23.58 2.04 -3.40
N ILE A 196 -23.74 2.28 -2.10
CA ILE A 196 -22.99 3.36 -1.42
C ILE A 196 -21.49 3.05 -1.43
N LEU A 197 -21.08 1.79 -1.17
CA LEU A 197 -19.68 1.40 -1.28
C LEU A 197 -19.12 1.60 -2.68
N MET A 198 -19.90 1.33 -3.74
CA MET A 198 -19.50 1.63 -5.11
C MET A 198 -19.31 3.12 -5.34
N CYS A 199 -20.23 3.95 -4.86
CA CYS A 199 -20.10 5.41 -4.95
C CYS A 199 -18.85 5.92 -4.23
N ILE A 200 -18.56 5.38 -3.03
CA ILE A 200 -17.32 5.68 -2.29
C ILE A 200 -16.09 5.23 -3.07
N ASN A 201 -16.10 4.04 -3.66
CA ASN A 201 -15.01 3.56 -4.48
C ASN A 201 -14.73 4.45 -5.68
N VAL A 202 -15.78 4.89 -6.39
CA VAL A 202 -15.63 5.81 -7.52
C VAL A 202 -15.07 7.17 -7.06
N LEU A 203 -15.59 7.71 -5.95
CA LEU A 203 -15.08 8.95 -5.37
C LEU A 203 -13.60 8.85 -5.02
N LEU A 204 -13.20 7.77 -4.31
CA LEU A 204 -11.82 7.53 -3.90
C LEU A 204 -10.90 7.33 -5.11
N LEU A 205 -11.34 6.61 -6.16
CA LEU A 205 -10.57 6.46 -7.39
C LEU A 205 -10.32 7.81 -8.04
N VAL A 206 -11.36 8.64 -8.22
CA VAL A 206 -11.23 9.95 -8.85
C VAL A 206 -10.25 10.83 -8.05
N ILE A 207 -10.43 10.94 -6.74
CA ILE A 207 -9.56 11.77 -5.89
C ILE A 207 -8.14 11.18 -5.85
N GLY A 208 -8.00 9.86 -5.79
CA GLY A 208 -6.73 9.15 -5.78
C GLY A 208 -5.88 9.36 -7.05
N THR A 209 -6.51 9.69 -8.19
CA THR A 209 -5.76 10.05 -9.41
C THR A 209 -5.14 11.45 -9.35
N LEU A 210 -5.63 12.33 -8.48
CA LEU A 210 -5.25 13.74 -8.42
C LEU A 210 -4.24 14.05 -7.32
N MET A 211 -4.28 13.31 -6.21
CA MET A 211 -3.49 13.60 -5.01
C MET A 211 -2.76 12.36 -4.52
N ASP A 212 -1.73 12.59 -3.69
CA ASP A 212 -1.04 11.50 -3.03
C ASP A 212 -1.89 10.85 -1.93
N MET A 213 -1.59 9.59 -1.62
CA MET A 213 -2.39 8.73 -0.76
C MET A 213 -2.48 9.23 0.69
N ALA A 214 -1.35 9.69 1.25
CA ALA A 214 -1.29 10.09 2.66
C ALA A 214 -2.22 11.26 3.01
N PRO A 215 -2.24 12.39 2.25
CA PRO A 215 -3.21 13.46 2.47
C PRO A 215 -4.66 13.01 2.33
N ILE A 216 -4.95 12.16 1.35
CA ILE A 216 -6.31 11.67 1.11
C ILE A 216 -6.81 10.86 2.31
N ILE A 217 -5.98 9.93 2.82
CA ILE A 217 -6.34 9.14 4.00
C ILE A 217 -6.64 10.05 5.18
N LEU A 218 -5.77 11.03 5.45
CA LEU A 218 -5.93 11.94 6.61
C LEU A 218 -7.19 12.81 6.50
N ILE A 219 -7.57 13.24 5.29
CA ILE A 219 -8.71 14.13 5.06
C ILE A 219 -10.01 13.34 4.96
N LEU A 220 -10.02 12.26 4.20
CA LEU A 220 -11.26 11.54 3.90
C LEU A 220 -11.65 10.48 4.94
N THR A 221 -10.70 9.96 5.73
CA THR A 221 -11.05 8.98 6.76
C THR A 221 -12.05 9.55 7.77
N PRO A 222 -11.84 10.71 8.40
CA PRO A 222 -12.81 11.25 9.35
C PRO A 222 -14.16 11.60 8.71
N VAL A 223 -14.22 11.74 7.40
CA VAL A 223 -15.46 12.04 6.65
C VAL A 223 -16.21 10.77 6.26
N LEU A 224 -15.51 9.80 5.69
CA LEU A 224 -16.12 8.61 5.11
C LEU A 224 -16.25 7.44 6.08
N LEU A 225 -15.42 7.37 7.14
CA LEU A 225 -15.50 6.31 8.12
C LEU A 225 -16.85 6.31 8.87
N PRO A 226 -17.41 7.46 9.32
CA PRO A 226 -18.74 7.48 9.89
C PRO A 226 -19.82 6.96 8.94
N VAL A 227 -19.73 7.27 7.64
CA VAL A 227 -20.65 6.74 6.61
C VAL A 227 -20.54 5.21 6.56
N ALA A 228 -19.32 4.70 6.49
CA ALA A 228 -19.06 3.26 6.42
C ALA A 228 -19.57 2.52 7.68
N THR A 229 -19.32 3.07 8.87
CA THR A 229 -19.79 2.49 10.13
C THR A 229 -21.31 2.53 10.29
N ALA A 230 -21.96 3.59 9.84
CA ALA A 230 -23.43 3.68 9.80
C ALA A 230 -24.06 2.60 8.91
N LEU A 231 -23.33 2.14 7.87
CA LEU A 231 -23.76 1.03 7.00
C LEU A 231 -23.38 -0.36 7.56
N GLY A 232 -22.84 -0.43 8.78
CA GLY A 232 -22.37 -1.66 9.41
C GLY A 232 -21.10 -2.24 8.78
N ILE A 233 -20.26 -1.39 8.17
CA ILE A 233 -18.96 -1.79 7.64
C ILE A 233 -17.91 -1.66 8.74
N ASP A 234 -17.13 -2.70 8.94
CA ASP A 234 -16.05 -2.71 9.90
C ASP A 234 -14.96 -1.68 9.53
N PRO A 235 -14.47 -0.87 10.50
CA PRO A 235 -13.44 0.15 10.25
C PRO A 235 -12.13 -0.40 9.67
N VAL A 236 -11.71 -1.61 10.05
CA VAL A 236 -10.50 -2.26 9.51
C VAL A 236 -10.73 -2.63 8.03
N HIS A 237 -11.89 -3.22 7.74
CA HIS A 237 -12.28 -3.56 6.36
C HIS A 237 -12.34 -2.33 5.47
N PHE A 238 -12.96 -1.23 5.96
CA PHE A 238 -13.01 0.03 5.25
C PHE A 238 -11.61 0.60 4.96
N GLY A 239 -10.68 0.46 5.91
CA GLY A 239 -9.27 0.80 5.71
C GLY A 239 -8.62 0.02 4.55
N MET A 240 -8.89 -1.29 4.45
CA MET A 240 -8.38 -2.10 3.34
C MET A 240 -8.97 -1.69 1.99
N ILE A 241 -10.28 -1.36 1.94
CA ILE A 241 -10.93 -0.82 0.75
C ILE A 241 -10.25 0.49 0.33
N MET A 242 -10.13 1.44 1.26
CA MET A 242 -9.54 2.75 1.00
C MET A 242 -8.09 2.63 0.51
N MET A 243 -7.26 1.84 1.18
CA MET A 243 -5.85 1.65 0.80
C MET A 243 -5.70 0.99 -0.58
N THR A 244 -6.52 -0.03 -0.88
CA THR A 244 -6.50 -0.67 -2.20
C THR A 244 -6.89 0.29 -3.29
N ASN A 245 -7.98 1.03 -3.07
CA ASN A 245 -8.53 1.98 -4.02
C ASN A 245 -7.55 3.11 -4.33
N LEU A 246 -7.03 3.77 -3.30
CA LEU A 246 -6.06 4.85 -3.46
C LEU A 246 -4.74 4.35 -4.06
N GLY A 247 -4.32 3.13 -3.74
CA GLY A 247 -3.17 2.49 -4.38
C GLY A 247 -3.33 2.37 -5.90
N ILE A 248 -4.55 2.05 -6.38
CA ILE A 248 -4.88 2.06 -7.80
C ILE A 248 -4.88 3.49 -8.35
N GLY A 249 -5.40 4.46 -7.59
CA GLY A 249 -5.37 5.87 -7.96
C GLY A 249 -3.96 6.38 -8.23
N LEU A 250 -2.96 6.01 -7.40
CA LEU A 250 -1.56 6.43 -7.56
C LEU A 250 -0.91 6.02 -8.89
N ILE A 251 -1.43 5.00 -9.54
CA ILE A 251 -0.93 4.52 -10.84
C ILE A 251 -1.83 4.92 -12.01
N THR A 252 -2.93 5.63 -11.74
CA THR A 252 -3.95 5.97 -12.74
C THR A 252 -3.84 7.44 -13.16
N PRO A 253 -3.91 7.77 -14.48
CA PRO A 253 -3.97 9.16 -14.93
C PRO A 253 -5.18 9.91 -14.34
N PRO A 254 -5.16 11.27 -14.23
CA PRO A 254 -4.25 12.21 -14.91
C PRO A 254 -2.92 12.47 -14.19
N VAL A 255 -2.86 12.37 -12.85
CA VAL A 255 -1.61 12.63 -12.13
C VAL A 255 -0.88 11.32 -11.85
N GLY A 256 -1.38 10.45 -10.95
CA GLY A 256 -0.76 9.16 -10.63
C GLY A 256 0.72 9.28 -10.27
N THR A 257 1.06 9.62 -9.03
CA THR A 257 2.44 9.90 -8.61
C THR A 257 3.40 8.74 -8.93
N VAL A 258 2.96 7.51 -8.74
CA VAL A 258 3.74 6.30 -9.07
C VAL A 258 3.91 6.13 -10.58
N LEU A 259 2.92 6.54 -11.38
CA LEU A 259 2.98 6.49 -12.84
C LEU A 259 4.10 7.41 -13.38
N PHE A 260 4.22 8.63 -12.82
CA PHE A 260 5.32 9.53 -13.16
C PHE A 260 6.70 8.94 -12.82
N VAL A 261 6.81 8.32 -11.64
CA VAL A 261 8.06 7.67 -11.22
C VAL A 261 8.40 6.51 -12.16
N ALA A 262 7.40 5.68 -12.51
CA ALA A 262 7.59 4.55 -13.42
C ALA A 262 8.01 5.03 -14.82
N SER A 263 7.41 6.11 -15.34
CA SER A 263 7.78 6.76 -16.59
C SER A 263 9.22 7.28 -16.55
N ALA A 264 9.60 8.01 -15.51
CA ALA A 264 10.94 8.55 -15.34
C ALA A 264 12.01 7.46 -15.24
N VAL A 265 11.78 6.40 -14.46
CA VAL A 265 12.74 5.29 -14.29
C VAL A 265 12.85 4.43 -15.54
N SER A 266 11.74 4.18 -16.23
CA SER A 266 11.73 3.41 -17.48
C SER A 266 12.22 4.21 -18.69
N LYS A 267 12.30 5.55 -18.58
CA LYS A 267 12.59 6.46 -19.69
C LYS A 267 11.59 6.29 -20.85
N GLN A 268 10.34 5.96 -20.53
CA GLN A 268 9.24 5.81 -21.46
C GLN A 268 8.26 6.97 -21.31
N LYS A 269 7.54 7.32 -22.39
CA LYS A 269 6.45 8.29 -22.29
C LYS A 269 5.31 7.73 -21.44
N ILE A 270 4.63 8.60 -20.71
CA ILE A 270 3.53 8.21 -19.81
C ILE A 270 2.44 7.44 -20.57
N GLU A 271 2.12 7.88 -21.79
CA GLU A 271 1.10 7.24 -22.65
C GLU A 271 1.46 5.78 -22.99
N GLN A 272 2.75 5.49 -23.19
CA GLN A 272 3.23 4.13 -23.47
C GLN A 272 3.10 3.24 -22.21
N VAL A 273 3.47 3.78 -21.05
CA VAL A 273 3.32 3.07 -19.77
C VAL A 273 1.85 2.81 -19.48
N VAL A 274 0.97 3.82 -19.64
CA VAL A 274 -0.48 3.67 -19.46
C VAL A 274 -1.07 2.65 -20.42
N GLY A 275 -0.67 2.67 -21.69
CA GLY A 275 -1.10 1.68 -22.68
C GLY A 275 -0.75 0.24 -22.26
N ALA A 276 0.47 0.03 -21.72
CA ALA A 276 0.89 -1.26 -21.19
C ALA A 276 0.17 -1.64 -19.89
N MET A 277 -0.32 -0.66 -19.13
CA MET A 277 -1.04 -0.87 -17.86
C MET A 277 -2.52 -1.18 -18.01
N LEU A 278 -3.15 -0.93 -19.16
CA LEU A 278 -4.59 -1.16 -19.34
C LEU A 278 -5.09 -2.53 -18.84
N PRO A 279 -4.46 -3.65 -19.17
CA PRO A 279 -4.91 -4.93 -18.66
C PRO A 279 -4.70 -5.07 -17.15
N PHE A 280 -3.68 -4.42 -16.58
CA PHE A 280 -3.45 -4.42 -15.13
C PHE A 280 -4.51 -3.62 -14.39
N TYR A 281 -5.00 -2.49 -14.94
CA TYR A 281 -6.13 -1.77 -14.35
C TYR A 281 -7.37 -2.64 -14.24
N GLY A 282 -7.70 -3.41 -15.27
CA GLY A 282 -8.82 -4.34 -15.24
C GLY A 282 -8.69 -5.37 -14.11
N LEU A 283 -7.50 -5.95 -13.95
CA LEU A 283 -7.22 -6.90 -12.86
C LEU A 283 -7.33 -6.24 -11.49
N LEU A 284 -6.70 -5.08 -11.32
CA LEU A 284 -6.70 -4.35 -10.05
C LEU A 284 -8.12 -3.94 -9.65
N PHE A 285 -8.93 -3.52 -10.61
CA PHE A 285 -10.34 -3.20 -10.38
C PHE A 285 -11.14 -4.43 -9.92
N ILE A 286 -10.91 -5.60 -10.54
CA ILE A 286 -11.55 -6.85 -10.10
C ILE A 286 -11.14 -7.18 -8.66
N VAL A 287 -9.86 -7.07 -8.32
CA VAL A 287 -9.37 -7.32 -6.95
C VAL A 287 -9.95 -6.31 -5.97
N LEU A 288 -10.06 -5.02 -6.34
CA LEU A 288 -10.71 -4.00 -5.53
C LEU A 288 -12.18 -4.38 -5.25
N MET A 289 -12.93 -4.85 -6.26
CA MET A 289 -14.31 -5.28 -6.07
C MET A 289 -14.41 -6.51 -5.16
N LEU A 290 -13.51 -7.47 -5.31
CA LEU A 290 -13.45 -8.64 -4.42
C LEU A 290 -13.19 -8.22 -2.97
N ILE A 291 -12.22 -7.34 -2.73
CA ILE A 291 -11.92 -6.83 -1.39
C ILE A 291 -13.12 -6.04 -0.86
N THR A 292 -13.76 -5.18 -1.67
CA THR A 292 -14.88 -4.35 -1.24
C THR A 292 -16.10 -5.17 -0.82
N TYR A 293 -16.46 -6.19 -1.59
CA TYR A 293 -17.71 -6.91 -1.40
C TYR A 293 -17.58 -8.21 -0.60
N ILE A 294 -16.37 -8.67 -0.33
CA ILE A 294 -16.09 -9.87 0.45
C ILE A 294 -15.28 -9.51 1.70
N PRO A 295 -15.94 -9.08 2.81
CA PRO A 295 -15.25 -8.67 4.04
C PRO A 295 -14.31 -9.75 4.61
N ALA A 296 -14.63 -11.01 4.38
CA ALA A 296 -13.82 -12.14 4.83
C ALA A 296 -12.36 -12.06 4.33
N ILE A 297 -12.11 -11.48 3.15
CA ILE A 297 -10.75 -11.32 2.61
C ILE A 297 -9.87 -10.46 3.54
N SER A 298 -10.46 -9.43 4.16
CA SER A 298 -9.74 -8.52 5.06
C SER A 298 -9.87 -8.93 6.54
N LEU A 299 -11.01 -9.48 6.95
CA LEU A 299 -11.35 -9.65 8.37
C LEU A 299 -11.09 -11.06 8.90
N TRP A 300 -11.00 -12.07 8.03
CA TRP A 300 -10.85 -13.46 8.47
C TRP A 300 -9.60 -13.68 9.34
N LEU A 301 -8.45 -13.18 8.90
CA LEU A 301 -7.20 -13.36 9.61
C LEU A 301 -7.12 -12.56 10.92
N PRO A 302 -7.52 -11.26 10.97
CA PRO A 302 -7.60 -10.50 12.22
C PRO A 302 -8.50 -11.15 13.27
N HIS A 303 -9.67 -11.66 12.86
CA HIS A 303 -10.57 -12.38 13.78
C HIS A 303 -9.93 -13.66 14.31
N MET A 304 -9.29 -14.44 13.43
CA MET A 304 -8.64 -15.69 13.80
C MET A 304 -7.46 -15.47 14.77
N MET A 305 -6.75 -14.34 14.64
CA MET A 305 -5.63 -13.98 15.52
C MET A 305 -6.04 -13.19 16.76
N GLY A 306 -7.31 -12.81 16.91
CA GLY A 306 -7.81 -12.07 18.08
C GLY A 306 -7.24 -10.67 18.22
N VAL A 307 -6.89 -10.00 17.09
CA VAL A 307 -6.32 -8.64 17.06
C VAL A 307 -7.34 -7.56 16.69
N MET A 308 -8.60 -7.91 16.73
CA MET A 308 -9.76 -7.02 16.56
C MET A 308 -10.50 -6.85 17.86
#